data_595651ab4b40cfee1f0a0469459a1b99
#
_entry.id   595651ab4b40cfee1f0a0469459a1b99
#
_cell.length_a   1.000
_cell.length_b   1.000
_cell.length_c   1.000
_cell.angle_alpha   90.00
_cell.angle_beta   90.00
_cell.angle_gamma   90.00
#
_symmetry.space_group_name_H-M   'P 1'
#
loop_
_entity.id
_entity.type
_entity.pdbx_description
1 polymer ?
#
loop_
_entity_poly.entity_id
_entity_poly.type
_entity_poly.pdbx_seq_one_letter_code
_entity_poly.pdbx_strand_id
1 'polypeptide(L)'
;RYAPEEKGVMIVYGTMYGNTEAAANDLATRLVEKGITNVVMYDVSKTHVSYLISETFRYSNIVIACVTYNLKIYPPMLSYIMDMKALNLQKRTFTLIENGSWAPQSGKLMRELLEEMKETIILDNEMSLNSNMKVDDIDSMESIADSIIKSMN
;
A
#
# COMPACT_ATOMS: atom_id res chain seq x y z
N ARG A 1 -2.09 -1.99 -21.91
CA ARG A 1 -0.94 -2.67 -21.32
C ARG A 1 -0.54 -2.10 -19.96
N TYR A 2 -0.44 -0.79 -19.89
CA TYR A 2 -0.11 -0.14 -18.62
C TYR A 2 -1.33 0.14 -17.77
N ALA A 3 -2.52 -0.02 -18.31
CA ALA A 3 -3.74 0.12 -17.53
C ALA A 3 -3.98 -1.16 -16.73
N PRO A 4 -4.56 -1.04 -15.53
CA PRO A 4 -4.84 -2.23 -14.74
C PRO A 4 -5.88 -3.10 -15.42
N GLU A 5 -5.75 -4.42 -15.22
CA GLU A 5 -6.67 -5.37 -15.82
C GLU A 5 -7.95 -5.50 -15.02
N GLU A 6 -7.89 -5.26 -13.71
CA GLU A 6 -9.02 -5.46 -12.82
C GLU A 6 -9.15 -4.31 -11.83
N LYS A 7 -10.38 -3.98 -11.53
CA LYS A 7 -10.63 -3.09 -10.40
C LYS A 7 -10.57 -3.93 -9.15
N GLY A 8 -9.53 -3.74 -8.38
CA GLY A 8 -9.35 -4.50 -7.16
C GLY A 8 -8.26 -3.90 -6.32
N VAL A 9 -8.05 -4.47 -5.16
CA VAL A 9 -7.09 -3.97 -4.19
C VAL A 9 -6.08 -5.05 -3.87
N MET A 10 -4.81 -4.71 -4.04
CA MET A 10 -3.72 -5.57 -3.67
C MET A 10 -3.02 -4.96 -2.48
N ILE A 11 -2.96 -5.68 -1.38
CA ILE A 11 -2.31 -5.21 -0.17
C ILE A 11 -0.98 -5.93 -0.05
N VAL A 12 0.11 -5.15 -0.08
CA VAL A 12 1.46 -5.69 0.09
C VAL A 12 1.97 -5.17 1.42
N TYR A 13 2.33 -6.09 2.31
CA TYR A 13 2.76 -5.70 3.64
C TYR A 13 4.13 -6.26 3.96
N GLY A 14 4.86 -5.54 4.81
CA GLY A 14 6.13 -5.99 5.33
C GLY A 14 6.12 -5.81 6.83
N THR A 15 6.40 -6.87 7.55
CA THR A 15 6.33 -6.84 9.00
C THR A 15 7.54 -7.52 9.61
N MET A 16 7.99 -7.00 10.75
CA MET A 16 9.02 -7.64 11.53
C MET A 16 8.43 -8.38 12.73
N TYR A 17 7.24 -7.97 13.19
CA TYR A 17 6.66 -8.50 14.42
C TYR A 17 5.19 -8.87 14.29
N GLY A 18 4.64 -8.88 13.09
CA GLY A 18 3.27 -9.31 12.87
C GLY A 18 2.21 -8.22 12.93
N ASN A 19 2.54 -7.04 13.44
CA ASN A 19 1.55 -5.97 13.61
C ASN A 19 1.03 -5.46 12.27
N THR A 20 1.91 -5.36 11.29
CA THR A 20 1.51 -4.86 9.97
C THR A 20 0.63 -5.87 9.26
N GLU A 21 0.89 -7.16 9.48
CA GLU A 21 0.03 -8.19 8.90
C GLU A 21 -1.38 -8.10 9.49
N ALA A 22 -1.50 -7.89 10.78
CA ALA A 22 -2.81 -7.74 11.41
C ALA A 22 -3.56 -6.53 10.84
N ALA A 23 -2.85 -5.44 10.63
CA ALA A 23 -3.45 -4.23 10.04
C ALA A 23 -3.90 -4.50 8.60
N ALA A 24 -3.10 -5.22 7.83
CA ALA A 24 -3.45 -5.57 6.45
C ALA A 24 -4.70 -6.43 6.43
N ASN A 25 -4.80 -7.41 7.34
CA ASN A 25 -5.98 -8.24 7.45
C ASN A 25 -7.22 -7.43 7.82
N ASP A 26 -7.08 -6.49 8.74
CA ASP A 26 -8.17 -5.63 9.16
C ASP A 26 -8.68 -4.81 7.96
N LEU A 27 -7.77 -4.22 7.21
CA LEU A 27 -8.15 -3.44 6.04
C LEU A 27 -8.84 -4.31 5.00
N ALA A 28 -8.28 -5.49 4.73
CA ALA A 28 -8.87 -6.40 3.75
C ALA A 28 -10.30 -6.77 4.15
N THR A 29 -10.51 -7.08 5.43
CA THR A 29 -11.83 -7.42 5.94
C THR A 29 -12.80 -6.27 5.75
N ARG A 30 -12.39 -5.05 6.06
CA ARG A 30 -13.25 -3.88 5.90
C ARG A 30 -13.64 -3.66 4.44
N LEU A 31 -12.67 -3.83 3.54
CA LEU A 31 -12.94 -3.66 2.12
C LEU A 31 -13.95 -4.70 1.62
N VAL A 32 -13.77 -5.94 2.03
CA VAL A 32 -14.70 -7.00 1.64
C VAL A 32 -16.09 -6.73 2.19
N GLU A 33 -16.18 -6.33 3.46
CA GLU A 33 -17.48 -6.03 4.07
C GLU A 33 -18.17 -4.86 3.40
N LYS A 34 -17.41 -3.96 2.80
CA LYS A 34 -17.98 -2.79 2.10
C LYS A 34 -18.25 -3.07 0.63
N GLY A 35 -18.07 -4.30 0.19
CA GLY A 35 -18.49 -4.71 -1.15
C GLY A 35 -17.40 -4.90 -2.18
N ILE A 36 -16.14 -4.74 -1.80
CA ILE A 36 -15.03 -4.99 -2.73
C ILE A 36 -14.77 -6.48 -2.76
N THR A 37 -14.97 -7.10 -3.91
CA THR A 37 -14.85 -8.57 -4.01
C THR A 37 -13.46 -9.03 -4.39
N ASN A 38 -12.63 -8.14 -4.90
CA ASN A 38 -11.33 -8.51 -5.45
C ASN A 38 -10.23 -7.90 -4.59
N VAL A 39 -9.90 -8.56 -3.49
CA VAL A 39 -8.88 -8.11 -2.55
C VAL A 39 -7.90 -9.25 -2.34
N VAL A 40 -6.61 -8.96 -2.53
CA VAL A 40 -5.54 -9.94 -2.28
C VAL A 40 -4.49 -9.34 -1.37
N MET A 41 -3.77 -10.20 -0.67
CA MET A 41 -2.74 -9.78 0.28
C MET A 41 -1.47 -10.59 0.08
N TYR A 42 -0.33 -9.92 0.18
CA TYR A 42 0.96 -10.60 0.08
C TYR A 42 1.96 -10.04 1.06
N ASP A 43 2.71 -10.94 1.69
CA ASP A 43 3.86 -10.56 2.52
C ASP A 43 5.05 -10.35 1.58
N VAL A 44 5.59 -9.14 1.56
CA VAL A 44 6.64 -8.78 0.61
C VAL A 44 7.91 -9.59 0.83
N SER A 45 8.16 -10.05 2.06
CA SER A 45 9.36 -10.81 2.37
C SER A 45 9.22 -12.30 2.06
N LYS A 46 8.01 -12.77 1.84
CA LYS A 46 7.73 -14.19 1.64
C LYS A 46 7.22 -14.51 0.23
N THR A 47 7.03 -13.50 -0.59
CA THR A 47 6.49 -13.67 -1.93
C THR A 47 7.57 -13.31 -2.95
N HIS A 48 7.76 -14.17 -3.93
CA HIS A 48 8.76 -13.91 -4.95
C HIS A 48 8.43 -12.61 -5.68
N VAL A 49 9.46 -11.81 -5.93
CA VAL A 49 9.26 -10.47 -6.48
C VAL A 49 8.59 -10.52 -7.86
N SER A 50 8.91 -11.53 -8.67
CA SER A 50 8.30 -11.60 -10.00
C SER A 50 6.81 -11.86 -9.92
N TYR A 51 6.37 -12.62 -8.94
CA TYR A 51 4.94 -12.85 -8.74
C TYR A 51 4.25 -11.57 -8.25
N LEU A 52 4.88 -10.87 -7.29
CA LEU A 52 4.35 -9.60 -6.81
C LEU A 52 4.18 -8.59 -7.95
N ILE A 53 5.18 -8.49 -8.79
CA ILE A 53 5.14 -7.55 -9.90
C ILE A 53 4.02 -7.92 -10.87
N SER A 54 3.89 -9.20 -11.19
CA SER A 54 2.84 -9.67 -12.07
C SER A 54 1.46 -9.28 -11.53
N GLU A 55 1.24 -9.49 -10.23
CA GLU A 55 -0.04 -9.13 -9.60
C GLU A 55 -0.22 -7.62 -9.55
N THR A 56 0.86 -6.88 -9.37
CA THR A 56 0.78 -5.42 -9.31
C THR A 56 0.28 -4.84 -10.63
N PHE A 57 0.64 -5.45 -11.74
CA PHE A 57 0.15 -4.99 -13.04
C PHE A 57 -1.32 -5.32 -13.26
N ARG A 58 -1.88 -6.23 -12.46
CA ARG A 58 -3.29 -6.61 -12.60
C ARG A 58 -4.25 -5.63 -11.92
N TYR A 59 -3.87 -5.11 -10.76
CA TYR A 59 -4.83 -4.42 -9.89
C TYR A 59 -4.74 -2.91 -10.01
N SER A 60 -5.89 -2.26 -9.84
CA SER A 60 -5.98 -0.80 -9.95
C SER A 60 -5.45 -0.10 -8.71
N ASN A 61 -5.61 -0.72 -7.54
CA ASN A 61 -5.24 -0.12 -6.28
C ASN A 61 -4.24 -0.97 -5.54
N ILE A 62 -3.17 -0.33 -5.09
CA ILE A 62 -2.10 -1.00 -4.37
C ILE A 62 -1.98 -0.34 -2.99
N VAL A 63 -2.08 -1.14 -1.95
CA VAL A 63 -1.85 -0.66 -0.58
C VAL A 63 -0.49 -1.16 -0.15
N ILE A 64 0.35 -0.26 0.30
CA ILE A 64 1.67 -0.61 0.81
C ILE A 64 1.67 -0.34 2.30
N ALA A 65 1.83 -1.39 3.09
CA ALA A 65 1.83 -1.31 4.54
C ALA A 65 3.16 -1.86 5.06
N CYS A 66 3.90 -1.04 5.76
CA CYS A 66 5.19 -1.50 6.29
C CYS A 66 5.56 -0.75 7.56
N VAL A 67 6.59 -1.27 8.24
CA VAL A 67 7.12 -0.64 9.43
C VAL A 67 8.30 0.23 9.03
N THR A 68 8.56 1.24 9.85
CA THR A 68 9.77 2.03 9.76
C THR A 68 10.92 1.21 10.32
N TYR A 69 12.03 1.18 9.61
CA TYR A 69 13.21 0.45 10.02
C TYR A 69 14.40 1.38 9.96
N ASN A 70 14.90 1.80 11.12
CA ASN A 70 16.03 2.71 11.21
C ASN A 70 15.85 3.95 10.33
N LEU A 71 14.65 4.52 10.35
CA LEU A 71 14.30 5.70 9.56
C LEU A 71 14.37 5.45 8.05
N LYS A 72 14.32 4.19 7.64
CA LYS A 72 14.41 3.81 6.24
C LYS A 72 13.24 2.92 5.87
N ILE A 73 13.03 2.78 4.58
CA ILE A 73 12.04 1.84 4.08
C ILE A 73 12.53 0.42 4.35
N TYR A 74 11.64 -0.44 4.82
CA TYR A 74 11.92 -1.86 5.01
C TYR A 74 12.53 -2.42 3.70
N PRO A 75 13.73 -3.05 3.75
CA PRO A 75 14.44 -3.39 2.51
C PRO A 75 13.67 -4.19 1.48
N PRO A 76 12.94 -5.26 1.84
CA PRO A 76 12.17 -5.97 0.81
C PRO A 76 11.12 -5.08 0.15
N MET A 77 10.53 -4.15 0.90
CA MET A 77 9.55 -3.24 0.33
C MET A 77 10.21 -2.25 -0.61
N LEU A 78 11.39 -1.76 -0.26
CA LEU A 78 12.13 -0.86 -1.15
C LEU A 78 12.45 -1.56 -2.46
N SER A 79 12.90 -2.80 -2.39
CA SER A 79 13.21 -3.57 -3.61
C SER A 79 11.99 -3.70 -4.50
N TYR A 80 10.83 -3.99 -3.90
CA TYR A 80 9.59 -4.11 -4.63
C TYR A 80 9.24 -2.79 -5.34
N ILE A 81 9.35 -1.67 -4.62
CA ILE A 81 9.04 -0.36 -5.20
C ILE A 81 10.00 -0.03 -6.35
N MET A 82 11.28 -0.31 -6.16
CA MET A 82 12.26 -0.04 -7.19
C MET A 82 12.02 -0.88 -8.44
N ASP A 83 11.58 -2.11 -8.26
CA ASP A 83 11.24 -2.97 -9.39
C ASP A 83 10.00 -2.46 -10.14
N MET A 84 9.01 -1.95 -9.40
CA MET A 84 7.86 -1.32 -10.06
C MET A 84 8.29 -0.18 -10.96
N LYS A 85 9.20 0.66 -10.45
CA LYS A 85 9.70 1.79 -11.23
C LYS A 85 10.50 1.32 -12.43
N ALA A 86 11.36 0.33 -12.24
CA ALA A 86 12.20 -0.18 -13.32
C ALA A 86 11.36 -0.76 -14.46
N LEU A 87 10.22 -1.32 -14.12
CA LEU A 87 9.32 -1.92 -15.12
C LEU A 87 8.26 -0.95 -15.61
N ASN A 88 8.38 0.31 -15.20
CA ASN A 88 7.57 1.40 -15.74
C ASN A 88 6.08 1.24 -15.44
N LEU A 89 5.75 0.82 -14.22
CA LEU A 89 4.35 0.74 -13.80
C LEU A 89 3.71 2.12 -13.87
N GLN A 90 2.47 2.17 -14.34
CA GLN A 90 1.74 3.43 -14.53
C GLN A 90 0.28 3.26 -14.15
N LYS A 91 -0.39 4.36 -13.92
CA LYS A 91 -1.85 4.42 -13.83
C LYS A 91 -2.39 3.59 -12.67
N ARG A 92 -1.75 3.71 -11.53
CA ARG A 92 -2.19 3.00 -10.32
C ARG A 92 -2.49 4.00 -9.21
N THR A 93 -3.37 3.59 -8.31
CA THR A 93 -3.68 4.37 -7.12
C THR A 93 -3.07 3.66 -5.92
N PHE A 94 -2.25 4.37 -5.18
CA PHE A 94 -1.54 3.82 -4.03
C PHE A 94 -2.07 4.38 -2.73
N THR A 95 -2.06 3.55 -1.70
CA THR A 95 -2.34 3.96 -0.32
C THR A 95 -1.16 3.50 0.52
N LEU A 96 -0.62 4.40 1.33
CA LEU A 96 0.53 4.10 2.17
C LEU A 96 0.11 4.05 3.63
N ILE A 97 0.43 2.95 4.28
CA ILE A 97 0.18 2.78 5.71
C ILE A 97 1.50 2.51 6.39
N GLU A 98 1.83 3.30 7.38
CA GLU A 98 3.09 3.16 8.08
C GLU A 98 2.85 2.85 9.55
N ASN A 99 3.51 1.81 10.03
CA ASN A 99 3.49 1.46 11.44
C ASN A 99 4.79 1.98 12.05
N GLY A 100 4.68 2.77 13.09
CA GLY A 100 5.85 3.43 13.67
C GLY A 100 5.69 4.92 13.57
N SER A 101 4.80 5.44 14.37
CA SER A 101 4.30 6.79 14.21
C SER A 101 5.31 7.90 14.53
N TRP A 102 6.40 7.54 15.17
CA TRP A 102 7.37 8.54 15.57
C TRP A 102 8.39 8.84 14.47
N ALA A 103 8.32 8.15 13.34
CA ALA A 103 9.31 8.29 12.29
C ALA A 103 8.63 8.39 10.92
N PRO A 104 8.23 9.60 10.52
CA PRO A 104 7.51 9.77 9.25
C PRO A 104 8.39 9.67 8.00
N GLN A 105 9.67 9.45 8.15
CA GLN A 105 10.60 9.52 7.03
C GLN A 105 10.38 8.46 5.98
N SER A 106 10.05 7.23 6.38
CA SER A 106 9.92 6.16 5.39
C SER A 106 8.67 6.35 4.54
N GLY A 107 7.59 6.85 5.13
CA GLY A 107 6.39 7.15 4.36
C GLY A 107 6.65 8.23 3.32
N LYS A 108 7.39 9.26 3.70
CA LYS A 108 7.75 10.32 2.78
C LYS A 108 8.62 9.79 1.64
N LEU A 109 9.59 8.94 1.97
CA LEU A 109 10.47 8.38 0.95
C LEU A 109 9.70 7.49 -0.02
N MET A 110 8.78 6.67 0.50
CA MET A 110 7.96 5.84 -0.36
C MET A 110 7.12 6.68 -1.30
N ARG A 111 6.52 7.76 -0.77
CA ARG A 111 5.70 8.65 -1.59
C ARG A 111 6.53 9.26 -2.72
N GLU A 112 7.73 9.73 -2.40
CA GLU A 112 8.58 10.35 -3.40
C GLU A 112 8.94 9.38 -4.52
N LEU A 113 9.23 8.14 -4.16
CA LEU A 113 9.56 7.12 -5.15
C LEU A 113 8.35 6.79 -6.02
N LEU A 114 7.18 6.68 -5.42
CA LEU A 114 5.98 6.32 -6.17
C LEU A 114 5.51 7.47 -7.08
N GLU A 115 5.71 8.70 -6.64
CA GLU A 115 5.29 9.85 -7.43
C GLU A 115 6.10 10.00 -8.71
N GLU A 116 7.25 9.36 -8.79
CA GLU A 116 8.05 9.38 -10.01
C GLU A 116 7.44 8.52 -11.13
N MET A 117 6.51 7.66 -10.80
CA MET A 117 5.85 6.83 -11.80
C MET A 117 4.69 7.58 -12.45
N LYS A 118 4.51 7.32 -13.73
CA LYS A 118 3.59 8.10 -14.55
C LYS A 118 2.13 7.84 -14.17
N GLU A 119 1.36 8.91 -14.06
CA GLU A 119 -0.09 8.85 -13.82
C GLU A 119 -0.43 8.05 -12.56
N THR A 120 0.38 8.22 -11.54
CA THR A 120 0.18 7.56 -10.26
C THR A 120 -0.50 8.53 -9.31
N ILE A 121 -1.51 8.04 -8.61
CA ILE A 121 -2.22 8.80 -7.59
C ILE A 121 -1.91 8.17 -6.25
N ILE A 122 -1.54 9.00 -5.26
CA ILE A 122 -1.33 8.54 -3.90
C ILE A 122 -2.42 9.13 -3.04
N LEU A 123 -3.24 8.27 -2.46
CA LEU A 123 -4.37 8.72 -1.67
C LEU A 123 -3.93 9.29 -0.34
N ASP A 124 -4.47 10.44 -0.01
CA ASP A 124 -4.25 11.07 1.28
C ASP A 124 -5.56 11.13 2.02
N ASN A 125 -5.53 10.71 3.27
CA ASN A 125 -6.63 10.94 4.16
C ASN A 125 -6.38 12.20 4.94
N GLU A 126 -7.44 12.86 5.38
CA GLU A 126 -7.27 14.04 6.20
C GLU A 126 -6.47 13.72 7.46
N MET A 127 -6.63 12.52 7.98
CA MET A 127 -5.93 12.12 9.18
C MET A 127 -4.43 11.98 8.96
N SER A 128 -3.98 11.79 7.73
CA SER A 128 -2.57 11.61 7.44
C SER A 128 -1.86 12.92 7.13
N LEU A 129 -2.57 14.04 7.12
CA LEU A 129 -1.96 15.31 6.75
C LEU A 129 -0.86 15.74 7.70
N ASN A 130 -1.04 15.44 8.98
CA ASN A 130 -0.11 15.91 10.00
C ASN A 130 0.74 14.79 10.59
N SER A 131 0.47 13.56 10.21
CA SER A 131 1.21 12.43 10.72
C SER A 131 0.90 11.22 9.88
N ASN A 132 1.73 10.21 9.99
CA ASN A 132 1.46 8.95 9.34
C ASN A 132 0.26 8.29 10.00
N MET A 133 -0.48 7.55 9.21
CA MET A 133 -1.59 6.78 9.73
C MET A 133 -1.06 5.66 10.60
N LYS A 134 -1.65 5.52 11.76
CA LYS A 134 -1.25 4.47 12.69
C LYS A 134 -2.13 3.26 12.47
N VAL A 135 -1.48 2.11 12.33
CA VAL A 135 -2.19 0.90 11.98
C VAL A 135 -3.14 0.40 13.08
N ASP A 136 -2.98 0.89 14.31
CA ASP A 136 -3.85 0.51 15.41
C ASP A 136 -5.00 1.50 15.63
N ASP A 137 -5.16 2.47 14.74
CA ASP A 137 -6.22 3.48 14.84
C ASP A 137 -7.41 3.00 14.03
N ILE A 138 -8.47 2.62 14.72
CA ILE A 138 -9.67 2.08 14.08
C ILE A 138 -10.30 3.09 13.13
N ASP A 139 -10.39 4.35 13.57
CA ASP A 139 -10.98 5.40 12.73
C ASP A 139 -10.14 5.63 11.48
N SER A 140 -8.82 5.53 11.60
CA SER A 140 -7.94 5.66 10.45
C SER A 140 -8.17 4.54 9.44
N MET A 141 -8.34 3.31 9.94
CA MET A 141 -8.57 2.18 9.04
C MET A 141 -9.89 2.32 8.29
N GLU A 142 -10.94 2.79 8.96
CA GLU A 142 -12.20 3.06 8.27
C GLU A 142 -12.03 4.13 7.19
N SER A 143 -11.33 5.21 7.52
CA SER A 143 -11.05 6.28 6.57
C SER A 143 -10.27 5.77 5.37
N ILE A 144 -9.28 4.92 5.61
CA ILE A 144 -8.47 4.36 4.54
C ILE A 144 -9.35 3.53 3.61
N ALA A 145 -10.18 2.65 4.19
CA ALA A 145 -11.06 1.81 3.39
C ALA A 145 -12.02 2.67 2.55
N ASP A 146 -12.60 3.68 3.15
CA ASP A 146 -13.53 4.55 2.44
C ASP A 146 -12.84 5.32 1.30
N SER A 147 -11.63 5.80 1.54
CA SER A 147 -10.86 6.50 0.51
C SER A 147 -10.56 5.60 -0.67
N ILE A 148 -10.17 4.36 -0.39
CA ILE A 148 -9.86 3.40 -1.43
C ILE A 148 -11.10 3.15 -2.28
N ILE A 149 -12.22 2.89 -1.63
CA ILE A 149 -13.46 2.61 -2.35
C ILE A 149 -13.88 3.79 -3.20
N LYS A 150 -13.77 4.99 -2.64
CA LYS A 150 -14.13 6.20 -3.38
C LYS A 150 -13.28 6.36 -4.63
N SER A 151 -12.00 6.01 -4.55
CA SER A 151 -11.10 6.14 -5.70
C SER A 151 -11.43 5.16 -6.81
N MET A 152 -12.15 4.10 -6.50
CA MET A 152 -12.48 3.06 -7.47
C MET A 152 -13.80 3.31 -8.21
N ASN A 153 -14.52 4.33 -7.81
CA ASN A 153 -15.82 4.67 -8.44
C ASN A 153 -15.68 5.69 -9.55
#